data_64b70581cad92d916b7ffad934afbe34
#
_entry.id   64b70581cad92d916b7ffad934afbe34
#
_cell.length_a   1.000
_cell.length_b   1.000
_cell.length_c   1.000
_cell.angle_alpha   90.00
_cell.angle_beta   90.00
_cell.angle_gamma   90.00
#
_symmetry.space_group_name_H-M   'P 1'
#
loop_
_entity.id
_entity.type
_entity.pdbx_description
1 polymer ?
#
loop_
_entity_poly.entity_id
_entity_poly.type
_entity_poly.pdbx_seq_one_letter_code
_entity_poly.pdbx_strand_id
1 'polypeptide(L)'
;MTLIAKPSAGAAQPLQDSYQRFLQLGSRRAPQTLYVHEQGYRSSTINTDAQGMRYSHRAGKRFSVAECTGAGRINLLVGGSTALGVGASCDEHTVASKLSLLTGETWLSLAGCGLNATQELLLFLTHQHRFGQLGHVVVLSGLNTLAQEALVEILAATHDPQHSQAHLAFLNRFNEGVQDTAPARRASLWQQLRHAVAPRQAPQWPTLDALSPADKRLARAADSIGRSLRQWERLLADDHTSLTFILQPLLPWCRETLPAGEQSMLAGLAKQPTNFDRLLGDSYDRQLHSAFFRRIRSQAEPVPCYDMNCMLSSSPVFAEDLFVDRLHFNDQGNNALAKVITAKLGLAQEKHAQRRVPPVRQG
;
A
#
# COMPACT_ATOMS: atom_id res chain seq x y z
N MET A 1 -5.09 -23.72 -4.13
CA MET A 1 -4.51 -23.94 -5.45
C MET A 1 -4.30 -22.59 -6.09
N THR A 2 -3.07 -22.26 -6.21
CA THR A 2 -2.39 -21.08 -6.76
C THR A 2 -3.00 -20.63 -8.06
N LEU A 3 -3.02 -19.36 -8.33
CA LEU A 3 -2.78 -19.00 -9.71
C LEU A 3 -2.48 -17.51 -9.85
N ILE A 4 -1.22 -17.20 -9.74
CA ILE A 4 -0.62 -16.11 -10.47
C ILE A 4 -0.39 -16.68 -11.88
N ALA A 5 -1.11 -16.17 -12.88
CA ALA A 5 -0.89 -16.55 -14.26
C ALA A 5 0.57 -16.29 -14.64
N LYS A 6 1.25 -17.28 -15.22
CA LYS A 6 2.56 -17.06 -15.82
C LYS A 6 2.42 -16.00 -16.92
N PRO A 7 3.17 -14.88 -16.87
CA PRO A 7 3.17 -13.91 -17.95
C PRO A 7 3.74 -14.52 -19.22
N SER A 8 3.22 -14.07 -20.36
CA SER A 8 3.77 -14.42 -21.68
C SER A 8 5.22 -13.95 -21.79
N ALA A 9 6.07 -14.80 -22.32
CA ALA A 9 7.49 -14.57 -22.48
C ALA A 9 7.75 -13.31 -23.33
N GLY A 10 8.34 -12.26 -22.74
CA GLY A 10 8.83 -11.13 -23.54
C GLY A 10 9.30 -9.91 -22.75
N ALA A 11 8.56 -9.43 -21.74
CA ALA A 11 8.93 -8.23 -21.01
C ALA A 11 8.63 -8.28 -19.49
N ALA A 12 8.05 -9.36 -19.00
CA ALA A 12 7.46 -9.46 -17.67
C ALA A 12 8.37 -10.13 -16.61
N GLN A 13 9.54 -10.64 -16.98
CA GLN A 13 10.36 -11.47 -16.11
C GLN A 13 10.90 -10.75 -14.85
N PRO A 14 11.41 -9.51 -14.91
CA PRO A 14 11.90 -8.80 -13.72
C PRO A 14 10.78 -8.43 -12.72
N LEU A 15 9.59 -8.08 -13.24
CA LEU A 15 8.43 -7.72 -12.43
C LEU A 15 7.82 -8.94 -11.72
N GLN A 16 7.82 -10.09 -12.39
CA GLN A 16 7.38 -11.35 -11.82
C GLN A 16 8.28 -11.77 -10.66
N ASP A 17 9.60 -11.62 -10.79
CA ASP A 17 10.55 -11.96 -9.73
C ASP A 17 10.40 -11.06 -8.51
N SER A 18 10.18 -9.76 -8.69
CA SER A 18 9.96 -8.80 -7.60
C SER A 18 8.68 -9.12 -6.83
N TYR A 19 7.60 -9.43 -7.54
CA TYR A 19 6.33 -9.79 -6.94
C TYR A 19 6.41 -11.15 -6.23
N GLN A 20 7.05 -12.14 -6.83
CA GLN A 20 7.29 -13.45 -6.22
C GLN A 20 8.09 -13.35 -4.91
N ARG A 21 9.11 -12.50 -4.86
CA ARG A 21 9.92 -12.30 -3.65
C ARG A 21 9.14 -11.54 -2.57
N PHE A 22 8.29 -10.59 -2.96
CA PHE A 22 7.36 -9.97 -2.04
C PHE A 22 6.45 -11.02 -1.38
N LEU A 23 5.97 -12.00 -2.13
CA LEU A 23 5.14 -13.09 -1.65
C LEU A 23 5.86 -14.03 -0.65
N GLN A 24 7.19 -14.05 -0.68
CA GLN A 24 8.02 -14.78 0.29
C GLN A 24 8.25 -13.99 1.59
N LEU A 25 7.90 -12.70 1.59
CA LEU A 25 7.97 -11.86 2.78
C LEU A 25 6.93 -12.35 3.79
N GLY A 26 7.39 -12.99 4.85
CA GLY A 26 6.54 -13.46 5.93
C GLY A 26 5.82 -12.31 6.64
N SER A 27 4.75 -12.62 7.34
CA SER A 27 4.08 -11.70 8.26
C SER A 27 3.96 -12.32 9.63
N ARG A 28 3.96 -11.49 10.67
CA ARG A 28 3.76 -11.88 12.05
C ARG A 28 2.67 -11.04 12.70
N ARG A 29 2.02 -11.59 13.71
CA ARG A 29 1.11 -10.81 14.55
C ARG A 29 1.89 -9.87 15.47
N ALA A 30 1.47 -8.62 15.52
CA ALA A 30 1.82 -7.71 16.59
C ALA A 30 0.71 -7.71 17.66
N PRO A 31 1.03 -7.39 18.94
CA PRO A 31 0.07 -7.47 20.03
C PRO A 31 -1.21 -6.67 19.83
N GLN A 32 -1.16 -5.56 19.10
CA GLN A 32 -2.28 -4.63 18.86
C GLN A 32 -3.16 -5.03 17.68
N THR A 33 -3.31 -6.32 17.40
CA THR A 33 -4.07 -6.85 16.25
C THR A 33 -3.56 -6.40 14.87
N LEU A 34 -2.31 -5.95 14.81
CA LEU A 34 -1.63 -5.59 13.58
C LEU A 34 -0.91 -6.79 12.99
N TYR A 35 -0.83 -6.79 11.66
CA TYR A 35 0.12 -7.60 10.92
C TYR A 35 1.28 -6.72 10.52
N VAL A 36 2.49 -7.17 10.86
CA VAL A 36 3.73 -6.55 10.41
C VAL A 36 4.54 -7.60 9.67
N HIS A 37 5.36 -7.14 8.75
CA HIS A 37 6.21 -8.04 7.97
C HIS A 37 7.30 -8.66 8.81
N GLU A 38 7.93 -9.71 8.27
CA GLU A 38 9.06 -10.38 8.90
C GLU A 38 10.17 -9.36 9.21
N GLN A 39 10.71 -9.47 10.42
CA GLN A 39 11.79 -8.60 10.91
C GLN A 39 13.13 -9.00 10.29
N GLY A 40 13.91 -8.02 9.86
CA GLY A 40 15.23 -8.26 9.32
C GLY A 40 15.27 -9.09 8.05
N TYR A 41 14.15 -9.19 7.32
CA TYR A 41 14.10 -9.87 6.03
C TYR A 41 15.05 -9.22 5.03
N ARG A 42 15.74 -10.05 4.23
CA ARG A 42 16.72 -9.60 3.24
C ARG A 42 16.51 -10.31 1.91
N SER A 43 16.39 -9.51 0.87
CA SER A 43 16.35 -9.98 -0.51
C SER A 43 16.90 -8.90 -1.45
N SER A 44 17.00 -9.19 -2.74
CA SER A 44 17.33 -8.16 -3.74
C SER A 44 16.18 -7.17 -4.00
N THR A 45 14.98 -7.46 -3.53
CA THR A 45 13.76 -6.69 -3.83
C THR A 45 13.25 -5.91 -2.62
N ILE A 46 13.14 -6.59 -1.47
CA ILE A 46 12.58 -6.02 -0.25
C ILE A 46 13.52 -6.30 0.91
N ASN A 47 13.79 -5.28 1.69
CA ASN A 47 14.52 -5.41 2.95
C ASN A 47 13.73 -4.72 4.04
N THR A 48 13.57 -5.41 5.19
CA THR A 48 12.87 -4.87 6.35
C THR A 48 13.82 -4.66 7.53
N ASP A 49 13.46 -3.72 8.38
CA ASP A 49 14.20 -3.42 9.61
C ASP A 49 13.83 -4.37 10.77
N ALA A 50 14.35 -4.09 11.96
CA ALA A 50 14.07 -4.85 13.17
C ALA A 50 12.60 -4.73 13.65
N GLN A 51 11.81 -3.84 13.08
CA GLN A 51 10.38 -3.69 13.36
C GLN A 51 9.51 -4.32 12.24
N GLY A 52 10.10 -4.79 11.14
CA GLY A 52 9.41 -5.31 9.96
C GLY A 52 9.00 -4.20 8.98
N MET A 53 9.52 -2.98 9.12
CA MET A 53 9.26 -1.86 8.21
C MET A 53 10.25 -1.88 7.06
N ARG A 54 9.76 -1.62 5.83
CA ARG A 54 10.59 -1.57 4.64
C ARG A 54 11.54 -0.37 4.68
N TYR A 55 12.79 -0.58 4.27
CA TYR A 55 13.75 0.51 4.11
C TYR A 55 13.34 1.48 2.99
N SER A 56 13.64 2.74 3.19
CA SER A 56 13.70 3.76 2.15
C SER A 56 15.15 4.19 1.92
N HIS A 57 15.43 4.74 0.75
CA HIS A 57 16.78 5.08 0.30
C HIS A 57 16.89 6.51 -0.20
N ARG A 58 18.05 7.14 0.04
CA ARG A 58 18.43 8.41 -0.54
C ARG A 58 19.94 8.50 -0.65
N ALA A 59 20.45 8.79 -1.86
CA ALA A 59 21.88 9.02 -2.11
C ALA A 59 22.78 7.90 -1.53
N GLY A 60 22.42 6.64 -1.74
CA GLY A 60 23.17 5.47 -1.28
C GLY A 60 23.02 5.15 0.21
N LYS A 61 22.26 5.94 0.98
CA LYS A 61 21.96 5.68 2.38
C LYS A 61 20.56 5.11 2.53
N ARG A 62 20.40 4.12 3.41
CA ARG A 62 19.10 3.56 3.78
C ARG A 62 18.62 4.15 5.12
N PHE A 63 17.31 4.21 5.26
CA PHE A 63 16.61 4.74 6.43
C PHE A 63 15.44 3.83 6.75
N SER A 64 15.14 3.68 8.04
CA SER A 64 13.97 2.90 8.46
C SER A 64 13.40 3.41 9.78
N VAL A 65 12.23 2.91 10.14
CA VAL A 65 11.55 3.24 11.39
C VAL A 65 12.34 2.78 12.61
N ALA A 66 12.99 1.60 12.54
CA ALA A 66 13.82 1.11 13.66
C ALA A 66 15.10 1.92 13.87
N GLU A 67 15.62 2.54 12.81
CA GLU A 67 16.93 3.20 12.78
C GLU A 67 16.84 4.73 12.80
N CYS A 68 15.64 5.31 13.01
CA CYS A 68 15.43 6.77 12.94
C CYS A 68 15.54 7.49 14.30
N THR A 69 15.74 6.78 15.38
CA THR A 69 15.86 7.39 16.73
C THR A 69 17.01 8.40 16.75
N GLY A 70 16.71 9.64 17.14
CA GLY A 70 17.69 10.75 17.13
C GLY A 70 17.95 11.34 15.73
N ALA A 71 17.30 10.86 14.68
CA ALA A 71 17.28 11.55 13.39
C ALA A 71 16.67 12.94 13.56
N GLY A 72 17.13 13.91 12.76
CA GLY A 72 16.51 15.23 12.68
C GLY A 72 15.06 15.15 12.17
N ARG A 73 14.59 16.19 11.51
CA ARG A 73 13.25 16.21 10.91
C ARG A 73 13.10 15.10 9.86
N ILE A 74 12.04 14.30 9.99
CA ILE A 74 11.70 13.19 9.09
C ILE A 74 10.27 13.34 8.57
N ASN A 75 9.97 12.67 7.48
CA ASN A 75 8.63 12.59 6.91
C ASN A 75 8.16 11.14 6.85
N LEU A 76 6.86 10.92 6.89
CA LEU A 76 6.27 9.58 6.85
C LEU A 76 5.39 9.40 5.60
N LEU A 77 5.59 8.29 4.92
CA LEU A 77 4.62 7.74 3.98
C LEU A 77 3.91 6.57 4.68
N VAL A 78 2.65 6.77 4.98
CA VAL A 78 1.79 5.82 5.70
C VAL A 78 0.83 5.16 4.72
N GLY A 79 0.49 3.89 4.92
CA GLY A 79 -0.55 3.26 4.12
C GLY A 79 -0.45 1.74 4.00
N GLY A 80 -1.12 1.23 2.97
CA GLY A 80 -1.18 -0.19 2.63
C GLY A 80 0.00 -0.64 1.77
N SER A 81 -0.24 -1.69 0.98
CA SER A 81 0.74 -2.31 0.09
C SER A 81 1.28 -1.37 -1.00
N THR A 82 0.48 -0.42 -1.48
CA THR A 82 0.92 0.60 -2.44
C THR A 82 1.96 1.54 -1.81
N ALA A 83 1.73 2.01 -0.58
CA ALA A 83 2.70 2.82 0.16
C ALA A 83 3.95 2.02 0.55
N LEU A 84 3.80 0.73 0.87
CA LEU A 84 4.91 -0.20 1.09
C LEU A 84 5.77 -0.39 -0.18
N GLY A 85 5.18 -0.19 -1.37
CA GLY A 85 5.86 -0.32 -2.65
C GLY A 85 5.87 -1.74 -3.20
N VAL A 86 4.77 -2.48 -3.04
CA VAL A 86 4.56 -3.74 -3.76
C VAL A 86 4.65 -3.47 -5.25
N GLY A 87 5.39 -4.31 -5.99
CA GLY A 87 5.64 -4.12 -7.42
C GLY A 87 6.94 -3.35 -7.73
N ALA A 88 7.55 -2.64 -6.76
CA ALA A 88 8.87 -2.06 -6.94
C ALA A 88 9.94 -3.14 -7.08
N SER A 89 10.88 -2.95 -8.01
CA SER A 89 11.97 -3.92 -8.26
C SER A 89 12.98 -4.01 -7.12
N CYS A 90 13.13 -2.92 -6.34
CA CYS A 90 13.98 -2.86 -5.15
C CYS A 90 13.53 -1.71 -4.22
N ASP A 91 14.17 -1.58 -3.06
CA ASP A 91 13.81 -0.56 -2.06
C ASP A 91 14.02 0.87 -2.56
N GLU A 92 14.99 1.11 -3.44
CA GLU A 92 15.27 2.41 -4.06
C GLU A 92 14.16 2.89 -5.00
N HIS A 93 13.29 1.98 -5.45
CA HIS A 93 12.21 2.28 -6.39
C HIS A 93 10.84 2.41 -5.73
N THR A 94 10.76 2.36 -4.40
CA THR A 94 9.52 2.62 -3.67
C THR A 94 9.14 4.11 -3.69
N VAL A 95 7.88 4.41 -3.46
CA VAL A 95 7.39 5.80 -3.38
C VAL A 95 8.14 6.57 -2.28
N ALA A 96 8.36 5.99 -1.09
CA ALA A 96 9.10 6.64 0.00
C ALA A 96 10.54 7.00 -0.40
N SER A 97 11.25 6.09 -1.09
CA SER A 97 12.59 6.36 -1.59
C SER A 97 12.61 7.44 -2.68
N LYS A 98 11.62 7.42 -3.59
CA LYS A 98 11.50 8.48 -4.62
C LYS A 98 11.16 9.84 -4.01
N LEU A 99 10.29 9.89 -3.00
CA LEU A 99 10.04 11.12 -2.24
C LEU A 99 11.32 11.62 -1.57
N SER A 100 12.08 10.73 -0.92
CA SER A 100 13.36 11.10 -0.31
C SER A 100 14.36 11.67 -1.33
N LEU A 101 14.41 11.10 -2.53
CA LEU A 101 15.28 11.59 -3.61
C LEU A 101 14.82 12.94 -4.16
N LEU A 102 13.52 13.11 -4.39
CA LEU A 102 12.95 14.31 -5.02
C LEU A 102 12.94 15.53 -4.08
N THR A 103 12.75 15.30 -2.79
CA THR A 103 12.67 16.39 -1.79
C THR A 103 14.01 16.68 -1.12
N GLY A 104 14.97 15.75 -1.19
CA GLY A 104 16.23 15.84 -0.42
C GLY A 104 16.04 15.58 1.09
N GLU A 105 14.82 15.29 1.54
CA GLU A 105 14.47 15.01 2.92
C GLU A 105 14.37 13.50 3.19
N THR A 106 14.38 13.08 4.44
CA THR A 106 14.21 11.67 4.80
C THR A 106 12.73 11.32 4.88
N TRP A 107 12.27 10.42 4.03
CA TRP A 107 10.93 9.84 4.07
C TRP A 107 11.03 8.39 4.51
N LEU A 108 10.32 8.04 5.56
CA LEU A 108 10.23 6.66 6.05
C LEU A 108 8.94 6.01 5.58
N SER A 109 9.02 4.72 5.25
CA SER A 109 7.84 3.90 4.96
C SER A 109 7.27 3.36 6.26
N LEU A 110 6.11 3.87 6.67
CA LEU A 110 5.30 3.34 7.78
C LEU A 110 4.06 2.67 7.18
N ALA A 111 4.28 1.55 6.50
CA ALA A 111 3.28 0.90 5.69
C ALA A 111 3.31 -0.62 5.81
N GLY A 112 2.18 -1.26 5.57
CA GLY A 112 2.07 -2.72 5.60
C GLY A 112 0.93 -3.23 4.73
N CYS A 113 1.04 -4.48 4.26
CA CYS A 113 0.00 -5.06 3.41
C CYS A 113 -1.32 -5.23 4.15
N GLY A 114 -2.41 -4.88 3.47
CA GLY A 114 -3.76 -5.08 3.98
C GLY A 114 -4.19 -4.18 5.12
N LEU A 115 -3.38 -3.20 5.55
CA LEU A 115 -3.76 -2.28 6.61
C LEU A 115 -4.91 -1.36 6.17
N ASN A 116 -5.92 -1.23 7.02
CA ASN A 116 -6.98 -0.24 6.89
C ASN A 116 -6.64 1.06 7.63
N ALA A 117 -7.46 2.10 7.46
CA ALA A 117 -7.22 3.41 8.03
C ALA A 117 -7.03 3.41 9.56
N THR A 118 -7.74 2.55 10.30
CA THR A 118 -7.57 2.40 11.75
C THR A 118 -6.25 1.69 12.10
N GLN A 119 -5.88 0.67 11.35
CA GLN A 119 -4.62 -0.07 11.56
C GLN A 119 -3.40 0.78 11.20
N GLU A 120 -3.49 1.63 10.19
CA GLU A 120 -2.45 2.61 9.85
C GLU A 120 -2.20 3.58 11.02
N LEU A 121 -3.27 4.07 11.66
CA LEU A 121 -3.18 4.91 12.85
C LEU A 121 -2.57 4.15 14.04
N LEU A 122 -2.98 2.91 14.29
CA LEU A 122 -2.42 2.07 15.35
C LEU A 122 -0.94 1.79 15.11
N LEU A 123 -0.53 1.58 13.85
CA LEU A 123 0.87 1.40 13.49
C LEU A 123 1.70 2.65 13.85
N PHE A 124 1.18 3.83 13.57
CA PHE A 124 1.82 5.08 13.97
C PHE A 124 1.94 5.18 15.50
N LEU A 125 0.86 4.99 16.24
CA LEU A 125 0.86 5.06 17.71
C LEU A 125 1.87 4.08 18.34
N THR A 126 2.06 2.92 17.72
CA THR A 126 3.02 1.91 18.16
C THR A 126 4.48 2.40 18.01
N HIS A 127 4.76 3.27 17.03
CA HIS A 127 6.10 3.69 16.67
C HIS A 127 6.38 5.19 16.92
N GLN A 128 5.39 6.01 17.28
CA GLN A 128 5.52 7.47 17.40
C GLN A 128 6.66 7.89 18.35
N HIS A 129 6.91 7.12 19.42
CA HIS A 129 7.98 7.36 20.38
C HIS A 129 9.40 7.29 19.78
N ARG A 130 9.55 6.76 18.56
CA ARG A 130 10.82 6.65 17.83
C ARG A 130 11.10 7.87 16.97
N PHE A 131 10.03 8.58 16.59
CA PHE A 131 10.15 9.72 15.71
C PHE A 131 10.56 10.95 16.51
N GLY A 132 11.54 11.68 15.99
CA GLY A 132 11.84 13.03 16.46
C GLY A 132 10.82 14.02 15.89
N GLN A 133 11.28 15.12 15.35
CA GLN A 133 10.41 16.09 14.71
C GLN A 133 9.85 15.54 13.38
N LEU A 134 8.52 15.50 13.25
CA LEU A 134 7.85 15.18 12.00
C LEU A 134 7.67 16.43 11.13
N GLY A 135 7.92 16.29 9.84
CA GLY A 135 7.65 17.34 8.84
C GLY A 135 6.32 17.13 8.16
N HIS A 136 6.24 16.08 7.34
CA HIS A 136 5.04 15.72 6.62
C HIS A 136 4.66 14.26 6.94
N VAL A 137 3.36 14.05 7.12
CA VAL A 137 2.73 12.71 7.15
C VAL A 137 1.79 12.63 5.95
N VAL A 138 2.12 11.75 5.02
CA VAL A 138 1.29 11.47 3.85
C VAL A 138 0.65 10.10 4.02
N VAL A 139 -0.67 10.06 4.13
CA VAL A 139 -1.45 8.82 4.20
C VAL A 139 -1.92 8.46 2.79
N LEU A 140 -1.24 7.51 2.15
CA LEU A 140 -1.58 6.97 0.82
C LEU A 140 -2.37 5.67 1.01
N SER A 141 -3.70 5.77 1.01
CA SER A 141 -4.57 4.70 1.48
C SER A 141 -5.98 4.76 0.88
N GLY A 142 -6.88 3.93 1.41
CA GLY A 142 -8.33 3.96 1.16
C GLY A 142 -8.91 2.61 0.73
N LEU A 143 -8.26 1.87 -0.17
CA LEU A 143 -8.85 0.66 -0.78
C LEU A 143 -8.92 -0.53 0.17
N ASN A 144 -7.96 -0.68 1.08
CA ASN A 144 -8.03 -1.75 2.08
C ASN A 144 -9.19 -1.54 3.06
N THR A 145 -9.48 -0.29 3.42
CA THR A 145 -10.65 0.03 4.26
C THR A 145 -11.94 -0.37 3.54
N LEU A 146 -12.04 -0.08 2.24
CA LEU A 146 -13.18 -0.49 1.42
C LEU A 146 -13.31 -2.01 1.32
N ALA A 147 -12.21 -2.72 1.07
CA ALA A 147 -12.22 -4.18 1.00
C ALA A 147 -12.63 -4.83 2.33
N GLN A 148 -12.23 -4.24 3.45
CA GLN A 148 -12.61 -4.75 4.77
C GLN A 148 -14.08 -4.51 5.11
N GLU A 149 -14.71 -3.46 4.62
CA GLU A 149 -16.17 -3.28 4.75
C GLU A 149 -16.94 -4.45 4.11
N ALA A 150 -16.52 -4.90 2.93
CA ALA A 150 -17.10 -6.08 2.29
C ALA A 150 -16.83 -7.35 3.10
N LEU A 151 -15.61 -7.52 3.62
CA LEU A 151 -15.24 -8.68 4.43
C LEU A 151 -16.04 -8.76 5.72
N VAL A 152 -16.25 -7.65 6.43
CA VAL A 152 -17.05 -7.62 7.66
C VAL A 152 -18.48 -8.08 7.39
N GLU A 153 -19.10 -7.66 6.29
CA GLU A 153 -20.46 -8.13 5.92
C GLU A 153 -20.51 -9.62 5.63
N ILE A 154 -19.53 -10.13 4.89
CA ILE A 154 -19.43 -11.57 4.61
C ILE A 154 -19.33 -12.37 5.91
N LEU A 155 -18.50 -11.91 6.83
CA LEU A 155 -18.30 -12.58 8.11
C LEU A 155 -19.52 -12.48 9.03
N ALA A 156 -20.20 -11.35 9.06
CA ALA A 156 -21.45 -11.18 9.80
C ALA A 156 -22.56 -12.11 9.29
N ALA A 157 -22.64 -12.32 7.98
CA ALA A 157 -23.62 -13.23 7.36
C ALA A 157 -23.37 -14.72 7.71
N THR A 158 -22.14 -15.09 8.05
CA THR A 158 -21.79 -16.48 8.40
C THR A 158 -22.01 -16.84 9.86
N HIS A 159 -22.51 -15.92 10.68
CA HIS A 159 -22.76 -16.12 12.13
C HIS A 159 -21.52 -16.61 12.91
N ASP A 160 -20.33 -16.34 12.43
CA ASP A 160 -19.10 -16.66 13.16
C ASP A 160 -18.85 -15.60 14.26
N PRO A 161 -18.99 -15.95 15.55
CA PRO A 161 -18.77 -15.04 16.66
C PRO A 161 -17.29 -14.62 16.81
N GLN A 162 -16.39 -15.19 16.03
CA GLN A 162 -14.94 -14.94 16.11
C GLN A 162 -14.44 -14.03 14.96
N HIS A 163 -15.05 -12.85 14.81
CA HIS A 163 -14.68 -11.85 13.78
C HIS A 163 -13.17 -11.58 13.68
N SER A 164 -12.45 -11.63 14.80
CA SER A 164 -11.00 -11.46 14.80
C SER A 164 -10.25 -12.64 14.15
N GLN A 165 -10.74 -13.87 14.30
CA GLN A 165 -10.13 -15.04 13.67
C GLN A 165 -10.40 -15.08 12.16
N ALA A 166 -11.54 -14.63 11.72
CA ALA A 166 -11.90 -14.60 10.31
C ALA A 166 -11.13 -13.52 9.53
N HIS A 167 -10.91 -12.34 10.12
CA HIS A 167 -9.99 -11.34 9.58
C HIS A 167 -8.57 -11.89 9.48
N LEU A 168 -8.12 -12.62 10.47
CA LEU A 168 -6.86 -13.32 10.50
C LEU A 168 -6.76 -14.40 9.42
N ALA A 169 -7.80 -15.19 9.25
CA ALA A 169 -7.90 -16.20 8.22
C ALA A 169 -7.91 -15.60 6.82
N PHE A 170 -8.55 -14.43 6.63
CA PHE A 170 -8.49 -13.67 5.37
C PHE A 170 -7.07 -13.20 5.07
N LEU A 171 -6.39 -12.54 6.00
CA LEU A 171 -5.03 -12.07 5.81
C LEU A 171 -4.03 -13.23 5.64
N ASN A 172 -4.20 -14.31 6.39
CA ASN A 172 -3.39 -15.52 6.21
C ASN A 172 -3.62 -16.14 4.84
N ARG A 173 -4.86 -16.18 4.33
CA ARG A 173 -5.17 -16.73 3.01
C ARG A 173 -4.85 -15.78 1.87
N PHE A 174 -4.98 -14.48 2.08
CA PHE A 174 -4.40 -13.48 1.18
C PHE A 174 -2.90 -13.75 1.02
N ASN A 175 -2.22 -14.10 2.12
CA ASN A 175 -0.81 -14.46 2.14
C ASN A 175 -0.55 -15.95 1.75
N GLU A 176 -1.44 -16.91 2.06
CA GLU A 176 -1.28 -18.35 1.74
C GLU A 176 -1.50 -18.67 0.26
N GLY A 177 -2.41 -17.98 -0.42
CA GLY A 177 -2.51 -18.03 -1.89
C GLY A 177 -1.21 -17.64 -2.58
N VAL A 178 -0.30 -17.07 -1.82
CA VAL A 178 1.03 -16.60 -2.10
C VAL A 178 2.11 -17.61 -1.71
N GLN A 179 1.91 -18.42 -0.66
CA GLN A 179 2.91 -19.34 -0.12
C GLN A 179 2.94 -20.73 -0.79
N ASP A 180 1.90 -21.12 -1.50
CA ASP A 180 1.83 -22.43 -2.18
C ASP A 180 2.85 -22.62 -3.33
N THR A 181 3.69 -21.61 -3.61
CA THR A 181 4.79 -21.69 -4.59
C THR A 181 6.19 -21.81 -3.97
N ALA A 182 6.31 -21.71 -2.63
CA ALA A 182 7.61 -21.93 -1.97
C ALA A 182 7.93 -23.42 -1.88
N PRO A 183 9.20 -23.85 -2.16
CA PRO A 183 9.59 -25.23 -1.95
C PRO A 183 9.40 -25.56 -0.46
N ALA A 184 8.58 -26.59 -0.20
CA ALA A 184 8.21 -27.02 1.15
C ALA A 184 9.44 -27.14 2.04
N ARG A 185 9.62 -26.24 3.01
CA ARG A 185 10.45 -26.54 4.18
C ARG A 185 9.85 -27.81 4.79
N ARG A 186 10.67 -28.85 4.91
CA ARG A 186 10.28 -30.14 5.46
C ARG A 186 9.54 -29.94 6.78
N ALA A 187 8.21 -29.96 6.71
CA ALA A 187 7.37 -29.95 7.90
C ALA A 187 7.75 -31.18 8.75
N SER A 188 7.91 -30.98 10.06
CA SER A 188 8.21 -32.09 10.96
C SER A 188 7.10 -33.14 10.88
N LEU A 189 7.43 -34.43 11.03
CA LEU A 189 6.48 -35.55 11.04
C LEU A 189 5.28 -35.31 11.96
N TRP A 190 5.44 -34.54 13.05
CA TRP A 190 4.38 -34.16 13.98
C TRP A 190 3.40 -33.11 13.39
N GLN A 191 3.86 -32.22 12.54
CA GLN A 191 2.97 -31.29 11.82
C GLN A 191 2.16 -32.02 10.75
N GLN A 192 2.76 -33.00 10.06
CA GLN A 192 2.04 -33.82 9.07
C GLN A 192 0.96 -34.70 9.73
N LEU A 193 1.19 -35.26 10.92
CA LEU A 193 0.22 -36.05 11.65
C LEU A 193 -0.94 -35.20 12.20
N ARG A 194 -0.71 -33.98 12.67
CA ARG A 194 -1.79 -33.06 13.08
C ARG A 194 -2.70 -32.64 11.92
N HIS A 195 -2.20 -32.59 10.70
CA HIS A 195 -2.97 -32.26 9.51
C HIS A 195 -3.77 -33.44 8.94
N ALA A 196 -3.47 -34.67 9.34
CA ALA A 196 -4.15 -35.88 8.86
C ALA A 196 -5.45 -36.23 9.62
N VAL A 197 -5.69 -35.65 10.79
CA VAL A 197 -6.78 -36.07 11.69
C VAL A 197 -8.01 -35.14 11.65
N ALA A 198 -7.96 -33.98 11.05
CA ALA A 198 -9.14 -33.09 10.90
C ALA A 198 -9.64 -33.11 9.46
N PRO A 199 -10.91 -33.48 9.20
CA PRO A 199 -11.48 -33.31 7.87
C PRO A 199 -11.51 -31.80 7.55
N ARG A 200 -10.66 -31.39 6.65
CA ARG A 200 -10.69 -30.02 6.11
C ARG A 200 -11.93 -29.88 5.22
N GLN A 201 -13.02 -29.47 5.78
CA GLN A 201 -14.02 -28.78 4.97
C GLN A 201 -13.33 -27.53 4.46
N ALA A 202 -13.11 -27.45 3.16
CA ALA A 202 -12.71 -26.20 2.52
C ALA A 202 -13.74 -25.15 2.95
N PRO A 203 -13.34 -24.03 3.58
CA PRO A 203 -14.33 -23.05 4.00
C PRO A 203 -15.07 -22.59 2.76
N GLN A 204 -16.37 -22.83 2.75
CA GLN A 204 -17.26 -22.26 1.77
C GLN A 204 -17.22 -20.74 1.98
N TRP A 205 -16.67 -20.04 1.04
CA TRP A 205 -16.78 -18.58 1.02
C TRP A 205 -18.26 -18.24 0.90
N PRO A 206 -18.78 -17.35 1.75
CA PRO A 206 -20.14 -16.84 1.57
C PRO A 206 -20.27 -16.28 0.16
N THR A 207 -21.40 -16.51 -0.45
CA THR A 207 -21.69 -15.98 -1.77
C THR A 207 -21.66 -14.44 -1.72
N LEU A 208 -21.12 -13.80 -2.75
CA LEU A 208 -21.10 -12.34 -2.88
C LEU A 208 -22.50 -11.70 -2.84
N ASP A 209 -23.55 -12.52 -3.02
CA ASP A 209 -24.96 -12.14 -2.95
C ASP A 209 -25.38 -11.60 -1.57
N ALA A 210 -24.57 -11.82 -0.53
CA ALA A 210 -24.80 -11.28 0.83
C ALA A 210 -24.26 -9.86 1.03
N LEU A 211 -23.53 -9.30 0.04
CA LEU A 211 -22.96 -7.96 0.17
C LEU A 211 -24.02 -6.88 -0.01
N SER A 212 -23.97 -5.86 0.83
CA SER A 212 -24.75 -4.64 0.59
C SER A 212 -24.27 -3.94 -0.69
N PRO A 213 -25.12 -3.11 -1.31
CA PRO A 213 -24.74 -2.35 -2.49
C PRO A 213 -23.41 -1.62 -2.35
N ALA A 214 -22.62 -1.53 -3.43
CA ALA A 214 -21.28 -0.95 -3.41
C ALA A 214 -21.26 0.48 -2.88
N ASP A 215 -22.25 1.30 -3.21
CA ASP A 215 -22.40 2.68 -2.72
C ASP A 215 -22.49 2.77 -1.20
N LYS A 216 -23.18 1.83 -0.55
CA LYS A 216 -23.28 1.76 0.92
C LYS A 216 -21.94 1.37 1.55
N ARG A 217 -21.23 0.41 0.96
CA ARG A 217 -19.91 0.00 1.45
C ARG A 217 -18.89 1.13 1.28
N LEU A 218 -18.90 1.82 0.15
CA LEU A 218 -18.10 3.01 -0.10
C LEU A 218 -18.40 4.12 0.91
N ALA A 219 -19.67 4.35 1.23
CA ALA A 219 -20.05 5.34 2.23
C ALA A 219 -19.48 5.03 3.62
N ARG A 220 -19.60 3.77 4.09
CA ARG A 220 -19.05 3.35 5.39
C ARG A 220 -17.51 3.42 5.41
N ALA A 221 -16.87 2.98 4.36
CA ALA A 221 -15.41 3.08 4.22
C ALA A 221 -14.95 4.54 4.26
N ALA A 222 -15.64 5.45 3.56
CA ALA A 222 -15.34 6.87 3.60
C ALA A 222 -15.49 7.46 5.00
N ASP A 223 -16.54 7.10 5.72
CA ASP A 223 -16.78 7.54 7.09
C ASP A 223 -15.69 7.01 8.05
N SER A 224 -15.25 5.76 7.86
CA SER A 224 -14.16 5.16 8.64
C SER A 224 -12.83 5.87 8.39
N ILE A 225 -12.50 6.13 7.12
CA ILE A 225 -11.30 6.88 6.73
C ILE A 225 -11.35 8.30 7.33
N GLY A 226 -12.47 9.01 7.18
CA GLY A 226 -12.62 10.36 7.71
C GLY A 226 -12.48 10.43 9.23
N ARG A 227 -13.04 9.45 9.97
CA ARG A 227 -12.82 9.36 11.43
C ARG A 227 -11.36 9.18 11.78
N SER A 228 -10.65 8.27 11.10
CA SER A 228 -9.23 8.04 11.35
C SER A 228 -8.39 9.28 11.03
N LEU A 229 -8.69 9.99 9.94
CA LEU A 229 -7.97 11.22 9.58
C LEU A 229 -8.16 12.35 10.60
N ARG A 230 -9.36 12.51 11.16
CA ARG A 230 -9.58 13.47 12.26
C ARG A 230 -8.84 13.08 13.55
N GLN A 231 -8.60 11.78 13.78
CA GLN A 231 -7.77 11.34 14.90
C GLN A 231 -6.30 11.65 14.64
N TRP A 232 -5.81 11.41 13.43
CA TRP A 232 -4.48 11.80 13.00
C TRP A 232 -4.23 13.30 13.18
N GLU A 233 -5.16 14.12 12.72
CA GLU A 233 -5.08 15.58 12.83
C GLU A 233 -4.93 16.03 14.29
N ARG A 234 -5.73 15.47 15.20
CA ARG A 234 -5.63 15.78 16.64
C ARG A 234 -4.30 15.34 17.24
N LEU A 235 -3.78 14.19 16.82
CA LEU A 235 -2.50 13.67 17.34
C LEU A 235 -1.30 14.49 16.86
N LEU A 236 -1.40 15.14 15.71
CA LEU A 236 -0.32 15.91 15.09
C LEU A 236 -0.47 17.44 15.26
N ALA A 237 -1.54 17.90 15.90
CA ALA A 237 -1.89 19.33 15.99
C ALA A 237 -0.80 20.19 16.64
N ASP A 238 -0.12 19.66 17.66
CA ASP A 238 0.88 20.42 18.44
C ASP A 238 2.30 20.38 17.84
N ASP A 239 2.53 19.53 16.85
CA ASP A 239 3.90 19.23 16.35
C ASP A 239 4.31 20.04 15.11
N HIS A 240 3.50 20.99 14.65
CA HIS A 240 3.70 21.68 13.35
C HIS A 240 3.89 20.71 12.18
N THR A 241 3.32 19.51 12.29
CA THR A 241 3.39 18.46 11.30
C THR A 241 2.29 18.62 10.27
N SER A 242 2.63 18.65 8.99
CA SER A 242 1.64 18.69 7.91
C SER A 242 1.08 17.29 7.65
N LEU A 243 -0.22 17.11 7.84
CA LEU A 243 -0.95 15.89 7.49
C LEU A 243 -1.62 16.03 6.12
N THR A 244 -1.52 15.03 5.28
CA THR A 244 -2.20 14.97 3.98
C THR A 244 -2.70 13.57 3.72
N PHE A 245 -3.95 13.44 3.26
CA PHE A 245 -4.49 12.18 2.76
C PHE A 245 -4.47 12.16 1.23
N ILE A 246 -4.07 11.02 0.68
CA ILE A 246 -4.09 10.74 -0.76
C ILE A 246 -4.86 9.44 -0.97
N LEU A 247 -6.00 9.53 -1.67
CA LEU A 247 -6.70 8.34 -2.11
C LEU A 247 -5.81 7.60 -3.12
N GLN A 248 -5.41 6.39 -2.75
CA GLN A 248 -4.52 5.58 -3.59
C GLN A 248 -5.15 5.26 -4.95
N PRO A 249 -4.36 5.15 -6.00
CA PRO A 249 -4.85 4.77 -7.32
C PRO A 249 -5.42 3.36 -7.37
N LEU A 250 -6.49 3.21 -8.15
CA LEU A 250 -7.06 1.95 -8.59
C LEU A 250 -7.15 2.01 -10.12
N LEU A 251 -6.53 1.11 -10.82
CA LEU A 251 -6.39 1.17 -12.28
C LEU A 251 -7.72 1.45 -13.01
N PRO A 252 -8.86 0.78 -12.71
CA PRO A 252 -10.15 1.08 -13.33
C PRO A 252 -10.66 2.50 -13.05
N TRP A 253 -10.24 3.13 -11.95
CA TRP A 253 -10.63 4.51 -11.63
C TRP A 253 -9.72 5.54 -12.30
N CYS A 254 -8.45 5.17 -12.58
CA CYS A 254 -7.47 6.08 -13.15
C CYS A 254 -7.70 6.35 -14.63
N ARG A 255 -8.04 5.33 -15.41
CA ARG A 255 -8.08 5.44 -16.87
C ARG A 255 -9.11 4.52 -17.53
N GLU A 256 -9.67 4.97 -18.65
CA GLU A 256 -10.61 4.21 -19.47
C GLU A 256 -9.88 3.42 -20.55
N THR A 257 -8.91 4.07 -21.19
CA THR A 257 -8.08 3.46 -22.21
C THR A 257 -6.79 2.96 -21.58
N LEU A 258 -6.54 1.68 -21.69
CA LEU A 258 -5.39 1.01 -21.09
C LEU A 258 -4.27 0.85 -22.14
N PRO A 259 -2.99 1.04 -21.74
CA PRO A 259 -1.85 0.57 -22.52
C PRO A 259 -1.91 -0.95 -22.76
N ALA A 260 -1.20 -1.43 -23.78
CA ALA A 260 -1.28 -2.83 -24.19
C ALA A 260 -0.85 -3.82 -23.09
N GLY A 261 0.18 -3.48 -22.32
CA GLY A 261 0.65 -4.30 -21.21
C GLY A 261 -0.38 -4.42 -20.09
N GLU A 262 -1.00 -3.31 -19.69
CA GLU A 262 -2.07 -3.31 -18.69
C GLU A 262 -3.33 -4.01 -19.17
N GLN A 263 -3.68 -3.92 -20.46
CA GLN A 263 -4.79 -4.72 -21.04
C GLN A 263 -4.50 -6.22 -20.91
N SER A 264 -3.30 -6.65 -21.29
CA SER A 264 -2.87 -8.04 -21.20
C SER A 264 -2.86 -8.55 -19.77
N MET A 265 -2.35 -7.73 -18.83
CA MET A 265 -2.32 -8.01 -17.40
C MET A 265 -3.75 -8.20 -16.84
N LEU A 266 -4.67 -7.27 -17.12
CA LEU A 266 -6.07 -7.39 -16.67
C LEU A 266 -6.80 -8.58 -17.27
N ALA A 267 -6.55 -8.91 -18.54
CA ALA A 267 -7.10 -10.12 -19.18
C ALA A 267 -6.59 -11.40 -18.50
N GLY A 268 -5.35 -11.40 -18.01
CA GLY A 268 -4.79 -12.48 -17.19
C GLY A 268 -5.48 -12.60 -15.84
N LEU A 269 -5.62 -11.49 -15.12
CA LEU A 269 -6.29 -11.43 -13.81
C LEU A 269 -7.78 -11.80 -13.89
N ALA A 270 -8.47 -11.46 -14.98
CA ALA A 270 -9.88 -11.82 -15.18
C ALA A 270 -10.09 -13.34 -15.23
N LYS A 271 -9.10 -14.10 -15.73
CA LYS A 271 -9.17 -15.57 -15.75
C LYS A 271 -9.04 -16.19 -14.36
N GLN A 272 -8.44 -15.47 -13.42
CA GLN A 272 -8.12 -15.95 -12.08
C GLN A 272 -8.27 -14.80 -11.08
N PRO A 273 -9.51 -14.41 -10.73
CA PRO A 273 -9.75 -13.28 -9.84
C PRO A 273 -9.18 -13.54 -8.47
N THR A 274 -8.48 -12.56 -7.93
CA THR A 274 -7.97 -12.56 -6.56
C THR A 274 -9.12 -12.40 -5.55
N ASN A 275 -8.83 -12.64 -4.27
CA ASN A 275 -9.82 -12.34 -3.22
C ASN A 275 -10.17 -10.86 -3.16
N PHE A 276 -9.19 -9.99 -3.47
CA PHE A 276 -9.42 -8.55 -3.55
C PHE A 276 -10.40 -8.19 -4.67
N ASP A 277 -10.27 -8.83 -5.84
CA ASP A 277 -11.22 -8.67 -6.96
C ASP A 277 -12.64 -9.10 -6.58
N ARG A 278 -12.77 -10.16 -5.80
CA ARG A 278 -14.08 -10.63 -5.33
C ARG A 278 -14.72 -9.67 -4.34
N LEU A 279 -13.94 -9.03 -3.48
CA LEU A 279 -14.43 -8.07 -2.48
C LEU A 279 -14.79 -6.70 -3.08
N LEU A 280 -14.09 -6.28 -4.12
CA LEU A 280 -14.19 -4.94 -4.70
C LEU A 280 -14.73 -4.89 -6.12
N GLY A 281 -14.99 -6.03 -6.78
CA GLY A 281 -15.29 -6.06 -8.21
C GLY A 281 -16.46 -5.15 -8.63
N ASP A 282 -17.51 -5.05 -7.83
CA ASP A 282 -18.63 -4.14 -8.04
C ASP A 282 -18.32 -2.66 -7.73
N SER A 283 -17.24 -2.40 -6.99
CA SER A 283 -16.76 -1.05 -6.65
C SER A 283 -15.80 -0.48 -7.70
N TYR A 284 -15.47 -1.24 -8.75
CA TYR A 284 -14.60 -0.78 -9.84
C TYR A 284 -15.29 0.24 -10.77
N ASP A 285 -16.59 0.44 -10.62
CA ASP A 285 -17.33 1.46 -11.36
C ASP A 285 -16.79 2.87 -11.06
N ARG A 286 -16.37 3.57 -12.08
CA ARG A 286 -15.85 4.94 -12.00
C ARG A 286 -16.89 5.95 -11.52
N GLN A 287 -18.18 5.69 -11.70
CA GLN A 287 -19.24 6.57 -11.23
C GLN A 287 -19.26 6.64 -9.70
N LEU A 288 -18.94 5.51 -9.03
CA LEU A 288 -18.90 5.43 -7.58
C LEU A 288 -17.67 6.14 -6.98
N HIS A 289 -16.56 6.18 -7.71
CA HIS A 289 -15.30 6.76 -7.25
C HIS A 289 -15.42 8.23 -6.82
N SER A 290 -16.03 9.08 -7.65
CA SER A 290 -16.17 10.51 -7.34
C SER A 290 -17.01 10.79 -6.09
N ALA A 291 -18.06 9.98 -5.85
CA ALA A 291 -18.88 10.08 -4.66
C ALA A 291 -18.11 9.64 -3.41
N PHE A 292 -17.34 8.56 -3.52
CA PHE A 292 -16.46 8.04 -2.47
C PHE A 292 -15.44 9.09 -2.04
N PHE A 293 -14.69 9.65 -2.98
CA PHE A 293 -13.69 10.66 -2.66
C PHE A 293 -14.29 11.93 -2.06
N ARG A 294 -15.40 12.44 -2.61
CA ARG A 294 -16.09 13.60 -2.04
C ARG A 294 -16.50 13.37 -0.59
N ARG A 295 -17.03 12.17 -0.26
CA ARG A 295 -17.42 11.82 1.11
C ARG A 295 -16.21 11.76 2.03
N ILE A 296 -15.09 11.12 1.61
CA ILE A 296 -13.84 11.12 2.38
C ILE A 296 -13.43 12.55 2.70
N ARG A 297 -13.35 13.42 1.69
CA ARG A 297 -12.93 14.82 1.86
C ARG A 297 -13.81 15.58 2.83
N SER A 298 -15.12 15.43 2.72
CA SER A 298 -16.07 16.09 3.65
C SER A 298 -15.92 15.58 5.08
N GLN A 299 -15.71 14.27 5.26
CA GLN A 299 -15.56 13.67 6.59
C GLN A 299 -14.19 13.92 7.22
N ALA A 300 -13.18 14.24 6.42
CA ALA A 300 -11.80 14.43 6.87
C ALA A 300 -11.46 15.88 7.21
N GLU A 301 -12.32 16.85 6.92
CA GLU A 301 -12.05 18.27 7.20
C GLU A 301 -11.55 18.47 8.66
N PRO A 302 -10.48 19.26 8.87
CA PRO A 302 -9.78 20.15 7.91
C PRO A 302 -8.59 19.49 7.15
N VAL A 303 -8.40 18.18 7.20
CA VAL A 303 -7.25 17.51 6.58
C VAL A 303 -7.29 17.64 5.05
N PRO A 304 -6.22 18.15 4.40
CA PRO A 304 -6.12 18.17 2.95
C PRO A 304 -6.20 16.77 2.34
N CYS A 305 -7.14 16.59 1.40
CA CYS A 305 -7.37 15.33 0.71
C CYS A 305 -7.16 15.48 -0.79
N TYR A 306 -6.41 14.56 -1.39
CA TYR A 306 -6.13 14.53 -2.82
C TYR A 306 -6.49 13.19 -3.42
N ASP A 307 -7.02 13.24 -4.64
CA ASP A 307 -7.42 12.06 -5.40
C ASP A 307 -6.36 11.72 -6.44
N MET A 308 -5.55 10.70 -6.16
CA MET A 308 -4.50 10.32 -7.08
C MET A 308 -5.05 9.65 -8.35
N ASN A 309 -6.26 9.12 -8.32
CA ASN A 309 -6.89 8.55 -9.51
C ASN A 309 -7.10 9.59 -10.62
N CYS A 310 -7.42 10.83 -10.23
CA CYS A 310 -7.53 11.94 -11.17
C CYS A 310 -6.17 12.62 -11.43
N MET A 311 -5.32 12.73 -10.40
CA MET A 311 -4.08 13.51 -10.50
C MET A 311 -2.98 12.80 -11.26
N LEU A 312 -2.95 11.47 -11.27
CA LEU A 312 -1.92 10.69 -11.95
C LEU A 312 -1.90 10.96 -13.48
N SER A 313 -3.04 11.35 -14.05
CA SER A 313 -3.14 11.76 -15.45
C SER A 313 -2.28 12.97 -15.83
N SER A 314 -1.85 13.77 -14.85
CA SER A 314 -0.91 14.87 -15.07
C SER A 314 0.53 14.42 -15.29
N SER A 315 0.84 13.15 -15.05
CA SER A 315 2.19 12.62 -15.25
C SER A 315 2.49 12.47 -16.74
N PRO A 316 3.67 12.91 -17.25
CA PRO A 316 4.07 12.72 -18.65
C PRO A 316 4.09 11.26 -19.10
N VAL A 317 4.31 10.33 -18.16
CA VAL A 317 4.36 8.88 -18.45
C VAL A 317 3.02 8.18 -18.24
N PHE A 318 1.93 8.93 -18.07
CA PHE A 318 0.61 8.34 -17.79
C PHE A 318 0.11 7.42 -18.93
N ALA A 319 0.53 7.66 -20.17
CA ALA A 319 0.17 6.81 -21.30
C ALA A 319 0.92 5.45 -21.34
N GLU A 320 1.92 5.26 -20.49
CA GLU A 320 2.73 4.04 -20.43
C GLU A 320 2.17 3.03 -19.41
N ASP A 321 2.69 1.80 -19.43
CA ASP A 321 2.36 0.76 -18.44
C ASP A 321 2.96 1.14 -17.08
N LEU A 322 2.11 1.53 -16.13
CA LEU A 322 2.51 1.93 -14.79
C LEU A 322 2.15 0.91 -13.72
N PHE A 323 1.16 0.07 -13.98
CA PHE A 323 0.62 -0.88 -13.02
C PHE A 323 1.12 -2.31 -13.28
N VAL A 324 1.38 -3.05 -12.20
CA VAL A 324 1.71 -4.48 -12.23
C VAL A 324 0.48 -5.37 -11.93
N ASP A 325 -0.54 -4.79 -11.32
CA ASP A 325 -1.88 -5.33 -11.11
C ASP A 325 -2.87 -4.17 -11.01
N ARG A 326 -4.07 -4.35 -10.44
CA ARG A 326 -5.05 -3.26 -10.33
C ARG A 326 -4.68 -2.15 -9.34
N LEU A 327 -3.70 -2.37 -8.46
CA LEU A 327 -3.42 -1.52 -7.29
C LEU A 327 -1.97 -1.07 -7.20
N HIS A 328 -1.05 -1.90 -7.67
CA HIS A 328 0.37 -1.75 -7.41
C HIS A 328 1.11 -1.28 -8.66
N PHE A 329 2.17 -0.54 -8.42
CA PHE A 329 2.95 0.11 -9.46
C PHE A 329 4.26 -0.60 -9.74
N ASN A 330 4.72 -0.53 -10.98
CA ASN A 330 6.11 -0.76 -11.33
C ASN A 330 6.99 0.42 -10.87
N ASP A 331 8.29 0.37 -11.14
CA ASP A 331 9.23 1.42 -10.75
C ASP A 331 8.89 2.79 -11.35
N GLN A 332 8.42 2.79 -12.59
CA GLN A 332 8.03 4.01 -13.30
C GLN A 332 6.76 4.62 -12.70
N GLY A 333 5.78 3.79 -12.38
CA GLY A 333 4.56 4.20 -11.70
C GLY A 333 4.82 4.76 -10.31
N ASN A 334 5.68 4.11 -9.51
CA ASN A 334 6.11 4.62 -8.21
C ASN A 334 6.81 5.99 -8.31
N ASN A 335 7.66 6.17 -9.33
CA ASN A 335 8.32 7.44 -9.58
C ASN A 335 7.33 8.53 -10.04
N ALA A 336 6.37 8.20 -10.90
CA ALA A 336 5.31 9.10 -11.33
C ALA A 336 4.46 9.57 -10.14
N LEU A 337 4.05 8.63 -9.30
CA LEU A 337 3.28 8.89 -8.08
C LEU A 337 4.04 9.83 -7.14
N ALA A 338 5.32 9.55 -6.86
CA ALA A 338 6.15 10.39 -6.01
C ALA A 338 6.31 11.81 -6.56
N LYS A 339 6.50 11.98 -7.89
CA LYS A 339 6.57 13.30 -8.53
C LYS A 339 5.28 14.10 -8.38
N VAL A 340 4.12 13.46 -8.59
CA VAL A 340 2.82 14.12 -8.43
C VAL A 340 2.61 14.54 -6.97
N ILE A 341 2.96 13.67 -6.01
CA ILE A 341 2.89 14.01 -4.58
C ILE A 341 3.81 15.20 -4.26
N THR A 342 5.06 15.14 -4.66
CA THR A 342 6.05 16.21 -4.40
C THR A 342 5.58 17.55 -4.97
N ALA A 343 5.09 17.57 -6.21
CA ALA A 343 4.58 18.78 -6.84
C ALA A 343 3.35 19.32 -6.11
N LYS A 344 2.43 18.44 -5.68
CA LYS A 344 1.20 18.84 -5.01
C LYS A 344 1.43 19.40 -3.61
N LEU A 345 2.42 18.87 -2.90
CA LEU A 345 2.78 19.35 -1.57
C LEU A 345 3.75 20.55 -1.61
N GLY A 346 4.18 20.99 -2.80
CA GLY A 346 5.13 22.09 -2.93
C GLY A 346 6.54 21.75 -2.40
N LEU A 347 6.91 20.47 -2.38
CA LEU A 347 8.17 19.97 -1.81
C LEU A 347 9.29 19.76 -2.83
N ALA A 348 9.08 20.14 -4.09
CA ALA A 348 10.13 20.02 -5.10
C ALA A 348 11.36 20.84 -4.68
N GLN A 349 12.56 20.23 -4.69
CA GLN A 349 13.78 21.00 -4.54
C GLN A 349 13.83 22.04 -5.66
N GLU A 350 13.91 23.32 -5.31
CA GLU A 350 14.33 24.33 -6.25
C GLU A 350 15.72 23.90 -6.78
N LYS A 351 15.81 23.60 -8.06
CA LYS A 351 17.12 23.42 -8.71
C LYS A 351 17.91 24.68 -8.37
N HIS A 352 18.94 24.55 -7.56
CA HIS A 352 19.86 25.65 -7.29
C HIS A 352 20.22 26.27 -8.64
N ALA A 353 19.68 27.45 -8.92
CA ALA A 353 20.10 28.29 -10.01
C ALA A 353 21.61 28.41 -9.84
N GLN A 354 22.37 27.84 -10.76
CA GLN A 354 23.82 28.00 -10.80
C GLN A 354 24.08 29.49 -10.57
N ARG A 355 24.63 29.84 -9.42
CA ARG A 355 25.17 31.18 -9.18
C ARG A 355 26.20 31.41 -10.29
N ARG A 356 25.79 32.16 -11.31
CA ARG A 356 26.71 32.72 -12.27
C ARG A 356 27.64 33.63 -11.45
N VAL A 357 28.85 33.15 -11.20
CA VAL A 357 29.91 33.98 -10.69
C VAL A 357 30.13 35.05 -11.77
N PRO A 358 29.95 36.33 -11.46
CA PRO A 358 30.25 37.37 -12.45
C PRO A 358 31.75 37.32 -12.78
N PRO A 359 32.13 37.54 -14.04
CA PRO A 359 33.55 37.52 -14.44
C PRO A 359 34.31 38.60 -13.65
N VAL A 360 35.38 38.19 -12.99
CA VAL A 360 36.33 39.09 -12.34
C VAL A 360 36.91 39.96 -13.45
N ARG A 361 36.61 41.27 -13.43
CA ARG A 361 37.29 42.24 -14.28
C ARG A 361 38.74 42.32 -13.79
N GLN A 362 39.65 41.80 -14.60
CA GLN A 362 41.07 42.12 -14.45
C GLN A 362 41.26 43.59 -14.91
N GLY A 363 41.66 44.43 -13.97
CA GLY A 363 42.17 45.76 -14.18
C GLY A 363 43.69 45.72 -14.17
#